data_aa71e137141ce5d8e211d0080521d49a
#
_entry.id   aa71e137141ce5d8e211d0080521d49a
#
_cell.length_a   1.000
_cell.length_b   1.000
_cell.length_c   1.000
_cell.angle_alpha   90.00
_cell.angle_beta   90.00
_cell.angle_gamma   90.00
#
_symmetry.space_group_name_H-M   'P 1'
#
loop_
_entity.id
_entity.type
_entity.pdbx_description
1 polymer ?
#
loop_
_entity_poly.entity_id
_entity_poly.type
_entity_poly.pdbx_seq_one_letter_code
_entity_poly.pdbx_strand_id
1 'polypeptide(L)'
;MSFLGCLRLCVASLCCMLSLGIAAPAHAETSEVRAAQQFGLSYLALMMMEDSKLVEKQAKTMGLGDIKVSWAKLGGPGAMNDALLSGGIDFGTGGVPSLITLWSKTHGTPQEVRGVGALNSMPVNLVTSNPNVKSIRDFTDKDKIAVTTVKVSTQALLLQMAAAKEFGEQNYAKLDPLTVSLPHPDAMTALLSGGGTITAHFSSPPFQYQEVGRPGIRTILSNYEILGGPATFNVVWSTAKFRDANPKTYAAFVAAFEEATATINRDKRAAAEVYKRMSGTKETVEELLKMMEDPLVEYTLTPKSIMKTAEFMAKVGTIKEKPSSWKDLFFPNVHGLQGS
;
A
#
# COMPACT_ATOMS: atom_id res chain seq x y z
N MET A 1 11.27 63.08 -56.03
CA MET A 1 10.60 61.76 -56.01
C MET A 1 11.53 60.78 -55.33
N SER A 2 11.42 60.48 -54.24
CA SER A 2 10.79 60.24 -52.99
C SER A 2 11.46 59.01 -52.37
N PHE A 3 12.43 59.28 -51.49
CA PHE A 3 13.23 58.26 -50.72
C PHE A 3 12.42 57.63 -49.55
N LEU A 4 11.12 57.92 -49.41
CA LEU A 4 10.28 57.48 -48.30
C LEU A 4 9.50 56.17 -48.55
N GLY A 5 9.59 55.56 -49.71
CA GLY A 5 8.84 54.36 -50.07
C GLY A 5 9.46 53.02 -49.65
N CYS A 6 10.81 52.97 -49.59
CA CYS A 6 11.53 51.70 -49.28
C CYS A 6 11.66 51.37 -47.79
N LEU A 7 11.49 52.33 -46.91
CA LEU A 7 11.67 52.09 -45.45
C LEU A 7 10.45 51.51 -44.76
N ARG A 8 9.28 51.58 -45.38
CA ARG A 8 8.04 51.00 -44.82
C ARG A 8 7.83 49.51 -45.12
N LEU A 9 8.46 48.97 -46.17
CA LEU A 9 8.35 47.54 -46.48
C LEU A 9 9.30 46.67 -45.66
N CYS A 10 10.42 47.20 -45.17
CA CYS A 10 11.36 46.42 -44.36
C CYS A 10 10.90 46.24 -42.89
N VAL A 11 10.10 47.16 -42.35
CA VAL A 11 9.62 47.06 -40.96
C VAL A 11 8.44 46.06 -40.83
N ALA A 12 7.64 45.89 -41.87
CA ALA A 12 6.53 44.91 -41.85
C ALA A 12 7.00 43.44 -41.97
N SER A 13 8.19 43.18 -42.60
CA SER A 13 8.75 41.84 -42.73
C SER A 13 9.48 41.36 -41.46
N LEU A 14 9.91 42.27 -40.58
CA LEU A 14 10.66 41.93 -39.36
C LEU A 14 9.73 41.57 -38.17
N CYS A 15 8.46 41.96 -38.21
CA CYS A 15 7.48 41.62 -37.17
C CYS A 15 6.84 40.21 -37.32
N CYS A 16 6.98 39.56 -38.48
CA CYS A 16 6.43 38.21 -38.71
C CYS A 16 7.38 37.07 -38.32
N MET A 17 8.63 37.33 -37.95
CA MET A 17 9.60 36.27 -37.60
C MET A 17 9.84 36.07 -36.11
N LEU A 18 9.12 36.77 -35.22
CA LEU A 18 9.32 36.65 -33.78
C LEU A 18 8.26 35.81 -33.04
N SER A 19 7.47 34.99 -33.73
CA SER A 19 6.51 34.06 -33.12
C SER A 19 6.90 32.61 -33.36
N LEU A 20 8.18 32.27 -33.44
CA LEU A 20 8.59 30.90 -33.14
C LEU A 20 8.47 30.74 -31.63
N GLY A 21 7.30 30.33 -31.18
CA GLY A 21 7.07 29.85 -29.82
C GLY A 21 8.14 28.80 -29.52
N ILE A 22 8.95 29.05 -28.52
CA ILE A 22 9.84 28.06 -27.95
C ILE A 22 8.87 26.97 -27.41
N ALA A 23 8.58 25.97 -28.25
CA ALA A 23 7.97 24.74 -27.78
C ALA A 23 9.00 24.16 -26.80
N ALA A 24 8.75 24.33 -25.50
CA ALA A 24 9.48 23.58 -24.49
C ALA A 24 9.46 22.11 -24.91
N PRO A 25 10.60 21.41 -24.91
CA PRO A 25 10.61 20.00 -25.26
C PRO A 25 9.58 19.30 -24.37
N ALA A 26 8.52 18.81 -24.98
CA ALA A 26 7.58 17.94 -24.28
C ALA A 26 8.40 16.69 -23.93
N HIS A 27 8.87 16.60 -22.68
CA HIS A 27 9.49 15.38 -22.19
C HIS A 27 8.44 14.26 -22.37
N ALA A 28 8.78 13.26 -23.21
CA ALA A 28 7.96 12.08 -23.33
C ALA A 28 7.93 11.38 -21.96
N GLU A 29 6.74 11.12 -21.46
CA GLU A 29 6.57 10.34 -20.23
C GLU A 29 7.05 8.90 -20.44
N THR A 30 7.27 8.18 -19.35
CA THR A 30 7.70 6.78 -19.42
C THR A 30 6.71 5.92 -20.20
N SER A 31 7.25 5.04 -21.04
CA SER A 31 6.48 3.99 -21.72
C SER A 31 6.35 2.70 -20.89
N GLU A 32 6.96 2.64 -19.71
CA GLU A 32 6.90 1.49 -18.80
C GLU A 32 6.56 1.94 -17.39
N VAL A 33 5.63 1.22 -16.75
CA VAL A 33 5.25 1.35 -15.34
C VAL A 33 5.57 0.04 -14.63
N ARG A 34 6.28 0.12 -13.51
CA ARG A 34 6.64 -1.03 -12.67
C ARG A 34 5.92 -0.91 -11.34
N ALA A 35 4.95 -1.79 -11.11
CA ALA A 35 4.18 -1.85 -9.88
C ALA A 35 4.49 -3.13 -9.10
N ALA A 36 4.37 -3.08 -7.78
CA ALA A 36 4.56 -4.25 -6.96
C ALA A 36 3.43 -4.41 -5.94
N GLN A 37 3.04 -5.67 -5.70
CA GLN A 37 2.02 -6.06 -4.74
C GLN A 37 2.55 -7.19 -3.83
N GLN A 38 1.82 -7.49 -2.76
CA GLN A 38 2.12 -8.61 -1.89
C GLN A 38 1.00 -9.66 -2.00
N PHE A 39 0.87 -10.55 -1.01
CA PHE A 39 -0.11 -11.64 -1.00
C PHE A 39 -1.35 -11.28 -0.17
N GLY A 40 -2.52 -11.75 -0.60
CA GLY A 40 -3.76 -11.66 0.15
C GLY A 40 -4.85 -10.80 -0.50
N LEU A 41 -6.07 -10.91 0.03
CA LEU A 41 -7.25 -10.17 -0.43
C LEU A 41 -7.10 -8.64 -0.31
N SER A 42 -6.20 -8.19 0.53
CA SER A 42 -5.88 -6.76 0.70
C SER A 42 -5.25 -6.11 -0.54
N TYR A 43 -4.78 -6.91 -1.50
CA TYR A 43 -4.18 -6.43 -2.76
C TYR A 43 -5.10 -6.63 -3.97
N LEU A 44 -6.38 -6.98 -3.74
CA LEU A 44 -7.33 -7.29 -4.79
C LEU A 44 -7.50 -6.17 -5.82
N ALA A 45 -7.49 -4.90 -5.40
CA ALA A 45 -7.59 -3.78 -6.34
C ALA A 45 -6.44 -3.78 -7.37
N LEU A 46 -5.22 -4.09 -6.94
CA LEU A 46 -4.07 -4.19 -7.85
C LEU A 46 -4.16 -5.42 -8.75
N MET A 47 -4.66 -6.54 -8.22
CA MET A 47 -4.93 -7.73 -9.05
C MET A 47 -5.98 -7.43 -10.12
N MET A 48 -7.02 -6.67 -9.80
CA MET A 48 -8.02 -6.21 -10.78
C MET A 48 -7.38 -5.32 -11.86
N MET A 49 -6.49 -4.40 -11.44
CA MET A 49 -5.74 -3.54 -12.38
C MET A 49 -4.87 -4.36 -13.32
N GLU A 50 -4.17 -5.38 -12.81
CA GLU A 50 -3.32 -6.28 -13.58
C GLU A 50 -4.13 -7.15 -14.54
N ASP A 51 -5.16 -7.84 -14.04
CA ASP A 51 -6.00 -8.77 -14.81
C ASP A 51 -6.72 -8.08 -15.97
N SER A 52 -7.26 -6.90 -15.72
CA SER A 52 -8.05 -6.15 -16.70
C SER A 52 -7.24 -5.09 -17.46
N LYS A 53 -5.92 -5.02 -17.25
CA LYS A 53 -4.99 -4.05 -17.87
C LYS A 53 -5.50 -2.61 -17.75
N LEU A 54 -5.98 -2.24 -16.55
CA LEU A 54 -6.67 -0.97 -16.37
C LEU A 54 -5.72 0.23 -16.51
N VAL A 55 -4.45 0.10 -16.12
CA VAL A 55 -3.46 1.18 -16.26
C VAL A 55 -3.20 1.47 -17.74
N GLU A 56 -2.99 0.42 -18.55
CA GLU A 56 -2.80 0.52 -19.99
C GLU A 56 -4.04 1.14 -20.67
N LYS A 57 -5.23 0.71 -20.26
CA LYS A 57 -6.51 1.27 -20.75
C LYS A 57 -6.61 2.76 -20.46
N GLN A 58 -6.36 3.18 -19.23
CA GLN A 58 -6.43 4.58 -18.81
C GLN A 58 -5.34 5.44 -19.49
N ALA A 59 -4.11 4.90 -19.61
CA ALA A 59 -3.04 5.57 -20.33
C ALA A 59 -3.40 5.86 -21.79
N LYS A 60 -4.00 4.88 -22.48
CA LYS A 60 -4.49 5.05 -23.85
C LYS A 60 -5.59 6.12 -23.95
N THR A 61 -6.52 6.13 -22.98
CA THR A 61 -7.58 7.16 -22.90
C THR A 61 -7.00 8.57 -22.71
N MET A 62 -5.87 8.69 -21.97
CA MET A 62 -5.19 9.97 -21.72
C MET A 62 -4.18 10.36 -22.83
N GLY A 63 -4.14 9.61 -23.93
CA GLY A 63 -3.30 9.92 -25.10
C GLY A 63 -1.82 9.60 -24.91
N LEU A 64 -1.47 8.70 -23.97
CA LEU A 64 -0.09 8.22 -23.79
C LEU A 64 0.31 7.11 -24.79
N GLY A 65 -0.65 6.59 -25.57
CA GLY A 65 -0.43 5.44 -26.44
C GLY A 65 -0.35 4.12 -25.64
N ASP A 66 0.39 3.17 -26.20
CA ASP A 66 0.57 1.87 -25.57
C ASP A 66 1.75 1.96 -24.57
N ILE A 67 1.45 1.78 -23.30
CA ILE A 67 2.45 1.64 -22.24
C ILE A 67 2.53 0.17 -21.79
N LYS A 68 3.68 -0.23 -21.27
CA LYS A 68 3.89 -1.54 -20.66
C LYS A 68 3.76 -1.42 -19.14
N VAL A 69 2.96 -2.27 -18.52
CA VAL A 69 2.89 -2.37 -17.06
C VAL A 69 3.43 -3.73 -16.62
N SER A 70 4.42 -3.70 -15.72
CA SER A 70 4.98 -4.89 -15.11
C SER A 70 4.60 -4.96 -13.63
N TRP A 71 4.23 -6.17 -13.18
CA TRP A 71 3.79 -6.43 -11.82
C TRP A 71 4.74 -7.41 -11.13
N ALA A 72 5.27 -7.01 -9.97
CA ALA A 72 6.09 -7.87 -9.12
C ALA A 72 5.30 -8.30 -7.87
N LYS A 73 5.53 -9.53 -7.38
CA LYS A 73 5.06 -9.99 -6.07
C LYS A 73 6.23 -10.05 -5.11
N LEU A 74 6.18 -9.27 -4.03
CA LEU A 74 7.22 -9.20 -3.01
C LEU A 74 6.67 -9.71 -1.67
N GLY A 75 7.52 -10.36 -0.88
CA GLY A 75 7.09 -11.08 0.32
C GLY A 75 6.73 -10.19 1.52
N GLY A 76 7.09 -8.90 1.49
CA GLY A 76 6.81 -8.00 2.59
C GLY A 76 7.29 -6.58 2.34
N PRO A 77 6.93 -5.63 3.23
CA PRO A 77 7.20 -4.22 3.04
C PRO A 77 8.68 -3.84 3.07
N GLY A 78 9.56 -4.64 3.66
CA GLY A 78 11.01 -4.41 3.60
C GLY A 78 11.52 -4.43 2.17
N ALA A 79 11.30 -5.56 1.46
CA ALA A 79 11.68 -5.71 0.05
C ALA A 79 11.00 -4.66 -0.86
N MET A 80 9.75 -4.28 -0.53
CA MET A 80 9.02 -3.25 -1.25
C MET A 80 9.69 -1.88 -1.14
N ASN A 81 10.11 -1.51 0.06
CA ASN A 81 10.79 -0.24 0.32
C ASN A 81 12.14 -0.18 -0.42
N ASP A 82 12.91 -1.27 -0.38
CA ASP A 82 14.20 -1.36 -1.05
C ASP A 82 14.04 -1.26 -2.56
N ALA A 83 13.04 -1.94 -3.15
CA ALA A 83 12.75 -1.90 -4.56
C ALA A 83 12.35 -0.49 -5.03
N LEU A 84 11.55 0.25 -4.25
CA LEU A 84 11.15 1.62 -4.58
C LEU A 84 12.36 2.57 -4.52
N LEU A 85 13.12 2.54 -3.42
CA LEU A 85 14.24 3.46 -3.19
C LEU A 85 15.40 3.22 -4.16
N SER A 86 15.59 1.98 -4.63
CA SER A 86 16.58 1.65 -5.68
C SER A 86 16.08 1.98 -7.08
N GLY A 87 14.82 2.39 -7.25
CA GLY A 87 14.21 2.64 -8.55
C GLY A 87 13.86 1.37 -9.32
N GLY A 88 13.77 0.23 -8.65
CA GLY A 88 13.32 -1.04 -9.24
C GLY A 88 11.81 -1.08 -9.52
N ILE A 89 11.03 -0.29 -8.79
CA ILE A 89 9.59 -0.11 -8.99
C ILE A 89 9.21 1.37 -8.93
N ASP A 90 8.09 1.73 -9.54
CA ASP A 90 7.52 3.08 -9.57
C ASP A 90 6.36 3.23 -8.58
N PHE A 91 5.60 2.14 -8.38
CA PHE A 91 4.52 2.05 -7.39
C PHE A 91 4.76 0.87 -6.47
N GLY A 92 4.88 1.17 -5.18
CA GLY A 92 5.02 0.19 -4.13
C GLY A 92 3.76 0.12 -3.25
N THR A 93 3.64 -0.96 -2.47
CA THR A 93 2.48 -1.19 -1.61
C THR A 93 2.85 -1.83 -0.28
N GLY A 94 2.06 -1.57 0.72
CA GLY A 94 2.23 -2.19 2.03
C GLY A 94 1.47 -1.46 3.11
N GLY A 95 1.79 -1.76 4.34
CA GLY A 95 1.10 -1.18 5.49
C GLY A 95 1.46 0.29 5.74
N VAL A 96 0.57 0.97 6.43
CA VAL A 96 0.72 2.38 6.84
C VAL A 96 2.07 2.69 7.50
N PRO A 97 2.65 1.86 8.40
CA PRO A 97 3.95 2.14 9.00
C PRO A 97 5.09 2.26 7.99
N SER A 98 5.04 1.47 6.91
CA SER A 98 6.06 1.53 5.86
C SER A 98 5.99 2.84 5.09
N LEU A 99 4.79 3.31 4.74
CA LEU A 99 4.61 4.63 4.12
C LEU A 99 5.17 5.74 5.03
N ILE A 100 4.79 5.73 6.32
CA ILE A 100 5.24 6.75 7.28
C ILE A 100 6.77 6.74 7.42
N THR A 101 7.37 5.54 7.47
CA THR A 101 8.84 5.38 7.54
C THR A 101 9.51 5.93 6.28
N LEU A 102 9.00 5.60 5.09
CA LEU A 102 9.51 6.11 3.82
C LEU A 102 9.39 7.62 3.75
N TRP A 103 8.21 8.16 4.07
CA TRP A 103 7.98 9.61 4.09
C TRP A 103 8.96 10.30 5.04
N SER A 104 9.07 9.85 6.29
CA SER A 104 9.98 10.47 7.29
C SER A 104 11.45 10.45 6.87
N LYS A 105 11.87 9.47 6.06
CA LYS A 105 13.24 9.38 5.53
C LYS A 105 13.49 10.23 4.29
N THR A 106 12.44 10.53 3.53
CA THR A 106 12.54 11.15 2.21
C THR A 106 11.88 12.53 2.13
N HIS A 107 11.16 12.93 3.18
CA HIS A 107 10.48 14.21 3.25
C HIS A 107 11.42 15.39 2.97
N GLY A 108 10.95 16.36 2.19
CA GLY A 108 11.76 17.52 1.78
C GLY A 108 12.87 17.23 0.77
N THR A 109 12.94 16.02 0.24
CA THR A 109 13.89 15.65 -0.83
C THR A 109 13.19 15.46 -2.17
N PRO A 110 13.89 15.51 -3.31
CA PRO A 110 13.30 15.18 -4.62
C PRO A 110 12.77 13.75 -4.73
N GLN A 111 13.21 12.84 -3.84
CA GLN A 111 12.77 11.45 -3.78
C GLN A 111 11.63 11.23 -2.78
N GLU A 112 10.98 12.30 -2.30
CA GLU A 112 9.93 12.19 -1.32
C GLU A 112 8.87 11.16 -1.71
N VAL A 113 8.61 10.20 -0.80
CA VAL A 113 7.60 9.16 -0.99
C VAL A 113 6.31 9.59 -0.35
N ARG A 114 5.22 9.52 -1.12
CA ARG A 114 3.86 9.78 -0.63
C ARG A 114 2.88 8.71 -1.08
N GLY A 115 1.82 8.56 -0.30
CA GLY A 115 0.70 7.67 -0.62
C GLY A 115 -0.09 8.17 -1.84
N VAL A 116 -0.44 7.24 -2.70
CA VAL A 116 -1.38 7.43 -3.81
C VAL A 116 -2.81 7.27 -3.33
N GLY A 117 -3.04 6.36 -2.38
CA GLY A 117 -4.33 6.10 -1.76
C GLY A 117 -4.28 4.89 -0.84
N ALA A 118 -5.31 4.73 -0.01
CA ALA A 118 -5.51 3.49 0.72
C ALA A 118 -5.99 2.39 -0.23
N LEU A 119 -5.63 1.13 0.05
CA LEU A 119 -6.18 -0.04 -0.66
C LEU A 119 -7.45 -0.54 0.01
N ASN A 120 -7.47 -0.47 1.34
CA ASN A 120 -8.55 -1.03 2.14
C ASN A 120 -8.46 -0.65 3.62
N SER A 121 -9.56 -0.89 4.32
CA SER A 121 -9.64 -1.05 5.76
C SER A 121 -10.19 -2.45 6.03
N MET A 122 -9.46 -3.30 6.77
CA MET A 122 -9.90 -4.65 7.08
C MET A 122 -9.27 -5.20 8.36
N PRO A 123 -9.93 -6.18 9.03
CA PRO A 123 -9.37 -6.85 10.19
C PRO A 123 -8.09 -7.60 9.85
N VAL A 124 -7.10 -7.44 10.71
CA VAL A 124 -5.82 -8.17 10.71
C VAL A 124 -5.67 -8.77 12.10
N ASN A 125 -5.57 -10.09 12.18
CA ASN A 125 -5.72 -10.81 13.44
C ASN A 125 -4.41 -11.51 13.85
N LEU A 126 -4.07 -11.38 15.13
CA LEU A 126 -3.06 -12.23 15.75
C LEU A 126 -3.72 -13.56 16.11
N VAL A 127 -3.31 -14.63 15.43
CA VAL A 127 -3.78 -15.99 15.65
C VAL A 127 -2.68 -16.84 16.27
N THR A 128 -3.05 -17.84 17.08
CA THR A 128 -2.09 -18.75 17.72
C THR A 128 -2.60 -20.17 17.74
N SER A 129 -1.69 -21.13 17.58
CA SER A 129 -1.88 -22.57 17.79
C SER A 129 -1.49 -23.02 19.20
N ASN A 130 -0.80 -22.17 20.00
CA ASN A 130 -0.40 -22.52 21.35
C ASN A 130 -1.60 -22.50 22.29
N PRO A 131 -2.01 -23.66 22.89
CA PRO A 131 -3.19 -23.74 23.76
C PRO A 131 -3.07 -22.90 25.05
N ASN A 132 -1.86 -22.59 25.47
CA ASN A 132 -1.60 -21.83 26.69
C ASN A 132 -1.65 -20.30 26.47
N VAL A 133 -1.56 -19.82 25.22
CA VAL A 133 -1.59 -18.39 24.91
C VAL A 133 -3.05 -17.96 24.71
N LYS A 134 -3.61 -17.17 25.61
CA LYS A 134 -4.96 -16.58 25.55
C LYS A 134 -4.93 -15.09 25.22
N SER A 135 -3.81 -14.45 25.53
CA SER A 135 -3.54 -13.03 25.30
C SER A 135 -2.06 -12.84 24.99
N ILE A 136 -1.63 -11.63 24.64
CA ILE A 136 -0.24 -11.32 24.41
C ILE A 136 0.64 -11.41 25.68
N ARG A 137 0.04 -11.46 26.87
CA ARG A 137 0.73 -11.65 28.15
C ARG A 137 1.34 -13.05 28.30
N ASP A 138 0.72 -14.01 27.63
CA ASP A 138 1.01 -15.43 27.83
C ASP A 138 2.15 -15.91 26.91
N PHE A 139 2.63 -15.08 25.98
CA PHE A 139 3.78 -15.41 25.16
C PHE A 139 5.07 -15.52 26.00
N THR A 140 5.85 -16.55 25.71
CA THR A 140 7.11 -16.86 26.34
C THR A 140 8.25 -16.88 25.30
N ASP A 141 9.48 -17.08 25.73
CA ASP A 141 10.67 -17.24 24.86
C ASP A 141 10.59 -18.47 23.91
N LYS A 142 9.68 -19.41 24.21
CA LYS A 142 9.41 -20.59 23.38
C LYS A 142 8.51 -20.28 22.20
N ASP A 143 7.83 -19.14 22.21
CA ASP A 143 6.90 -18.75 21.15
C ASP A 143 7.63 -18.01 20.04
N LYS A 144 7.14 -18.17 18.80
CA LYS A 144 7.54 -17.38 17.64
C LYS A 144 6.31 -16.84 16.94
N ILE A 145 6.32 -15.54 16.68
CA ILE A 145 5.21 -14.77 16.07
C ILE A 145 5.64 -14.35 14.68
N ALA A 146 5.02 -14.93 13.65
CA ALA A 146 5.27 -14.51 12.28
C ALA A 146 4.64 -13.14 12.00
N VAL A 147 5.43 -12.28 11.37
CA VAL A 147 5.04 -10.99 10.81
C VAL A 147 5.66 -10.86 9.42
N THR A 148 5.11 -10.06 8.52
CA THR A 148 5.62 -9.99 7.13
C THR A 148 7.02 -9.37 7.02
N THR A 149 7.36 -8.44 7.91
CA THR A 149 8.72 -7.90 8.08
C THR A 149 8.86 -7.40 9.52
N VAL A 150 9.84 -7.94 10.24
CA VAL A 150 10.16 -7.55 11.62
C VAL A 150 10.43 -6.05 11.69
N LYS A 151 9.87 -5.36 12.69
CA LYS A 151 10.02 -3.92 12.97
C LYS A 151 9.50 -2.95 11.87
N VAL A 152 9.05 -3.44 10.73
CA VAL A 152 8.66 -2.61 9.57
C VAL A 152 7.19 -2.78 9.21
N SER A 153 6.66 -4.01 9.29
CA SER A 153 5.28 -4.30 8.88
C SER A 153 4.25 -3.72 9.84
N THR A 154 3.01 -3.54 9.34
CA THR A 154 1.86 -3.18 10.17
C THR A 154 1.70 -4.14 11.34
N GLN A 155 1.87 -5.43 11.12
CA GLN A 155 1.76 -6.46 12.13
C GLN A 155 2.78 -6.28 13.27
N ALA A 156 4.02 -5.97 12.91
CA ALA A 156 5.07 -5.72 13.90
C ALA A 156 4.76 -4.47 14.74
N LEU A 157 4.33 -3.39 14.09
CA LEU A 157 3.95 -2.17 14.80
C LEU A 157 2.71 -2.36 15.69
N LEU A 158 1.69 -3.04 15.19
CA LEU A 158 0.49 -3.35 15.98
C LEU A 158 0.83 -4.19 17.22
N LEU A 159 1.77 -5.13 17.09
CA LEU A 159 2.24 -5.91 18.23
C LEU A 159 2.95 -5.02 19.25
N GLN A 160 3.76 -4.04 18.80
CA GLN A 160 4.38 -3.04 19.67
C GLN A 160 3.35 -2.12 20.33
N MET A 161 2.33 -1.67 19.60
CA MET A 161 1.24 -0.87 20.18
C MET A 161 0.47 -1.65 21.24
N ALA A 162 0.17 -2.92 21.00
CA ALA A 162 -0.46 -3.82 21.95
C ALA A 162 0.44 -4.03 23.19
N ALA A 163 1.73 -4.27 22.98
CA ALA A 163 2.70 -4.43 24.07
C ALA A 163 2.84 -3.16 24.94
N ALA A 164 2.85 -1.98 24.32
CA ALA A 164 2.87 -0.71 25.04
C ALA A 164 1.63 -0.53 25.92
N LYS A 165 0.45 -0.88 25.42
CA LYS A 165 -0.81 -0.81 26.16
C LYS A 165 -0.84 -1.81 27.31
N GLU A 166 -0.31 -3.02 27.10
CA GLU A 166 -0.41 -4.14 28.02
C GLU A 166 0.66 -4.16 29.10
N PHE A 167 1.92 -3.81 28.74
CA PHE A 167 3.10 -3.90 29.60
C PHE A 167 3.65 -2.53 30.01
N GLY A 168 3.02 -1.45 29.57
CA GLY A 168 3.53 -0.08 29.74
C GLY A 168 4.36 0.39 28.54
N GLU A 169 4.33 1.71 28.31
CA GLU A 169 4.91 2.34 27.12
C GLU A 169 6.41 2.06 26.91
N GLN A 170 7.19 2.02 28.00
CA GLN A 170 8.62 1.71 27.96
C GLN A 170 8.92 0.26 27.53
N ASN A 171 7.91 -0.62 27.57
CA ASN A 171 8.01 -2.03 27.23
C ASN A 171 7.39 -2.35 25.85
N TYR A 172 7.19 -1.35 25.01
CA TYR A 172 6.57 -1.53 23.69
C TYR A 172 7.26 -2.59 22.83
N ALA A 173 8.58 -2.75 22.93
CA ALA A 173 9.37 -3.71 22.16
C ALA A 173 9.49 -5.09 22.83
N LYS A 174 8.77 -5.36 23.95
CA LYS A 174 8.90 -6.58 24.75
C LYS A 174 8.71 -7.87 23.93
N LEU A 175 7.84 -7.83 22.92
CA LEU A 175 7.56 -9.00 22.09
C LEU A 175 8.39 -9.06 20.79
N ASP A 176 9.18 -8.02 20.47
CA ASP A 176 10.02 -7.99 19.27
C ASP A 176 10.98 -9.21 19.16
N PRO A 177 11.65 -9.68 20.25
CA PRO A 177 12.53 -10.85 20.17
C PRO A 177 11.82 -12.15 19.78
N LEU A 178 10.49 -12.20 19.88
CA LEU A 178 9.69 -13.36 19.50
C LEU A 178 9.28 -13.30 18.03
N THR A 179 9.46 -12.16 17.35
CA THR A 179 8.99 -11.98 15.97
C THR A 179 9.94 -12.58 14.95
N VAL A 180 9.37 -13.16 13.89
CA VAL A 180 10.11 -13.68 12.73
C VAL A 180 9.48 -13.16 11.43
N SER A 181 10.31 -12.86 10.42
CA SER A 181 9.84 -12.40 9.11
C SER A 181 9.47 -13.57 8.24
N LEU A 182 8.18 -13.68 7.89
CA LEU A 182 7.67 -14.65 6.92
C LEU A 182 6.55 -14.01 6.09
N PRO A 183 6.53 -14.18 4.76
CA PRO A 183 5.37 -13.87 3.94
C PRO A 183 4.14 -14.64 4.44
N HIS A 184 2.94 -14.07 4.29
CA HIS A 184 1.73 -14.70 4.80
C HIS A 184 1.50 -16.15 4.34
N PRO A 185 1.73 -16.55 3.06
CA PRO A 185 1.58 -17.95 2.65
C PRO A 185 2.51 -18.91 3.40
N ASP A 186 3.77 -18.47 3.61
CA ASP A 186 4.79 -19.28 4.30
C ASP A 186 4.48 -19.36 5.81
N ALA A 187 4.06 -18.23 6.41
CA ALA A 187 3.66 -18.18 7.81
C ALA A 187 2.46 -19.09 8.08
N MET A 188 1.43 -19.02 7.23
CA MET A 188 0.28 -19.93 7.33
C MET A 188 0.71 -21.40 7.23
N THR A 189 1.53 -21.73 6.23
CA THR A 189 2.03 -23.09 6.07
C THR A 189 2.81 -23.56 7.29
N ALA A 190 3.70 -22.74 7.83
CA ALA A 190 4.47 -23.03 9.03
C ALA A 190 3.60 -23.22 10.28
N LEU A 191 2.56 -22.38 10.46
CA LEU A 191 1.63 -22.48 11.58
C LEU A 191 0.78 -23.76 11.49
N LEU A 192 0.26 -24.06 10.29
CA LEU A 192 -0.61 -25.23 10.05
C LEU A 192 0.14 -26.57 10.10
N SER A 193 1.45 -26.58 9.82
CA SER A 193 2.26 -27.81 9.87
C SER A 193 2.45 -28.36 11.28
N GLY A 194 2.24 -27.53 12.32
CA GLY A 194 2.42 -27.91 13.71
C GLY A 194 3.87 -28.25 14.09
N GLY A 195 4.85 -27.97 13.23
CA GLY A 195 6.26 -28.29 13.42
C GLY A 195 7.01 -27.38 14.43
N GLY A 196 6.30 -26.48 15.13
CA GLY A 196 6.88 -25.63 16.18
C GLY A 196 7.77 -24.49 15.68
N THR A 197 7.94 -24.32 14.38
CA THR A 197 8.74 -23.22 13.79
C THR A 197 8.19 -21.86 14.18
N ILE A 198 6.86 -21.73 14.18
CA ILE A 198 6.11 -20.59 14.72
C ILE A 198 4.91 -21.11 15.52
N THR A 199 4.49 -20.35 16.52
CA THR A 199 3.30 -20.65 17.34
C THR A 199 2.18 -19.64 17.17
N ALA A 200 2.47 -18.53 16.50
CA ALA A 200 1.51 -17.48 16.22
C ALA A 200 1.83 -16.76 14.88
N HIS A 201 0.80 -16.20 14.28
CA HIS A 201 0.91 -15.39 13.07
C HIS A 201 0.01 -14.17 13.19
N PHE A 202 0.57 -13.00 12.98
CA PHE A 202 -0.24 -11.80 12.82
C PHE A 202 -0.69 -11.72 11.36
N SER A 203 -1.82 -12.33 11.10
CA SER A 203 -2.31 -12.75 9.79
C SER A 203 -3.29 -11.74 9.19
N SER A 204 -3.58 -11.90 7.90
CA SER A 204 -4.56 -11.09 7.15
C SER A 204 -5.44 -11.97 6.26
N PRO A 205 -6.59 -11.46 5.73
CA PRO A 205 -7.42 -12.21 4.79
C PRO A 205 -6.68 -12.59 3.49
N PRO A 206 -6.83 -13.80 2.96
CA PRO A 206 -7.70 -14.88 3.44
C PRO A 206 -7.03 -15.78 4.49
N PHE A 207 -5.72 -15.65 4.71
CA PHE A 207 -4.92 -16.58 5.52
C PHE A 207 -5.45 -16.75 6.94
N GLN A 208 -5.84 -15.67 7.62
CA GLN A 208 -6.39 -15.74 8.97
C GLN A 208 -7.67 -16.61 9.05
N TYR A 209 -8.50 -16.62 8.00
CA TYR A 209 -9.70 -17.44 7.95
C TYR A 209 -9.38 -18.93 7.77
N GLN A 210 -8.37 -19.23 6.93
CA GLN A 210 -7.87 -20.61 6.76
C GLN A 210 -7.27 -21.15 8.06
N GLU A 211 -6.53 -20.30 8.77
CA GLU A 211 -5.88 -20.65 10.04
C GLU A 211 -6.90 -20.93 11.14
N VAL A 212 -7.85 -20.02 11.40
CA VAL A 212 -8.87 -20.21 12.44
C VAL A 212 -9.89 -21.29 12.08
N GLY A 213 -10.00 -21.66 10.82
CA GLY A 213 -10.77 -22.81 10.38
C GLY A 213 -10.18 -24.15 10.81
N ARG A 214 -8.96 -24.17 11.37
CA ARG A 214 -8.30 -25.40 11.87
C ARG A 214 -8.49 -25.57 13.36
N PRO A 215 -8.83 -26.78 13.83
CA PRO A 215 -8.93 -27.05 15.25
C PRO A 215 -7.68 -26.64 16.03
N GLY A 216 -7.86 -25.98 17.16
CA GLY A 216 -6.77 -25.54 18.03
C GLY A 216 -6.14 -24.18 17.69
N ILE A 217 -6.45 -23.61 16.54
CA ILE A 217 -6.02 -22.23 16.21
C ILE A 217 -7.14 -21.23 16.53
N ARG A 218 -6.78 -20.12 17.12
CA ARG A 218 -7.74 -19.07 17.51
C ARG A 218 -7.15 -17.69 17.38
N THR A 219 -8.00 -16.69 17.18
CA THR A 219 -7.68 -15.28 17.29
C THR A 219 -7.55 -14.88 18.76
N ILE A 220 -6.54 -14.08 19.07
CA ILE A 220 -6.30 -13.52 20.42
C ILE A 220 -6.25 -12.00 20.43
N LEU A 221 -6.15 -11.35 19.26
CA LEU A 221 -6.09 -9.88 19.13
C LEU A 221 -6.41 -9.45 17.70
N SER A 222 -7.04 -8.28 17.54
CA SER A 222 -7.29 -7.65 16.25
C SER A 222 -6.68 -6.24 16.19
N ASN A 223 -6.29 -5.81 14.97
CA ASN A 223 -5.86 -4.43 14.74
C ASN A 223 -6.93 -3.40 15.14
N TYR A 224 -8.21 -3.71 14.96
CA TYR A 224 -9.30 -2.79 15.31
C TYR A 224 -9.46 -2.63 16.84
N GLU A 225 -9.16 -3.67 17.62
CA GLU A 225 -9.09 -3.56 19.08
C GLU A 225 -7.92 -2.68 19.54
N ILE A 226 -6.77 -2.80 18.86
CA ILE A 226 -5.58 -2.01 19.15
C ILE A 226 -5.80 -0.53 18.80
N LEU A 227 -6.36 -0.27 17.62
CA LEU A 227 -6.54 1.07 17.05
C LEU A 227 -7.86 1.74 17.47
N GLY A 228 -8.78 0.99 18.11
CA GLY A 228 -10.08 1.49 18.57
C GLY A 228 -11.10 1.66 17.44
N GLY A 229 -11.01 0.87 16.37
CA GLY A 229 -11.96 0.86 15.26
C GLY A 229 -11.31 0.66 13.88
N PRO A 230 -12.11 0.80 12.81
CA PRO A 230 -11.65 0.64 11.44
C PRO A 230 -10.45 1.53 11.10
N ALA A 231 -9.46 0.94 10.46
CA ALA A 231 -8.21 1.59 10.10
C ALA A 231 -7.68 1.05 8.76
N THR A 232 -7.03 1.89 8.00
CA THR A 232 -6.33 1.49 6.79
C THR A 232 -5.29 0.43 7.11
N PHE A 233 -5.36 -0.68 6.39
CA PHE A 233 -4.35 -1.73 6.49
C PHE A 233 -3.22 -1.48 5.50
N ASN A 234 -3.53 -1.42 4.21
CA ASN A 234 -2.54 -1.22 3.16
C ASN A 234 -2.78 0.04 2.34
N VAL A 235 -1.70 0.57 1.80
CA VAL A 235 -1.65 1.77 0.96
C VAL A 235 -0.79 1.51 -0.27
N VAL A 236 -1.05 2.27 -1.33
CA VAL A 236 -0.16 2.40 -2.50
C VAL A 236 0.65 3.68 -2.32
N TRP A 237 1.92 3.67 -2.68
CA TRP A 237 2.80 4.84 -2.67
C TRP A 237 3.66 4.94 -3.92
N SER A 238 4.17 6.13 -4.18
CA SER A 238 5.12 6.43 -5.24
C SER A 238 6.06 7.55 -4.79
N THR A 239 7.06 7.88 -5.61
CA THR A 239 7.92 9.04 -5.37
C THR A 239 7.34 10.30 -6.01
N ALA A 240 7.57 11.47 -5.40
CA ALA A 240 7.25 12.76 -6.02
C ALA A 240 7.97 12.91 -7.36
N LYS A 241 9.22 12.46 -7.44
CA LYS A 241 10.02 12.45 -8.69
C LYS A 241 9.31 11.72 -9.83
N PHE A 242 8.77 10.52 -9.58
CA PHE A 242 8.05 9.77 -10.62
C PHE A 242 6.79 10.51 -11.06
N ARG A 243 5.98 10.95 -10.10
CA ARG A 243 4.73 11.69 -10.37
C ARG A 243 4.98 12.95 -11.19
N ASP A 244 5.98 13.74 -10.80
CA ASP A 244 6.25 15.05 -11.42
C ASP A 244 6.88 14.90 -12.81
N ALA A 245 7.67 13.86 -13.03
CA ALA A 245 8.22 13.53 -14.34
C ALA A 245 7.22 12.87 -15.28
N ASN A 246 6.16 12.21 -14.75
CA ASN A 246 5.20 11.41 -15.51
C ASN A 246 3.75 11.69 -15.05
N PRO A 247 3.27 12.95 -15.13
CA PRO A 247 1.99 13.35 -14.54
C PRO A 247 0.78 12.64 -15.16
N LYS A 248 0.77 12.38 -16.47
CA LYS A 248 -0.32 11.65 -17.13
C LYS A 248 -0.26 10.15 -16.81
N THR A 249 0.92 9.56 -16.79
CA THR A 249 1.13 8.15 -16.40
C THR A 249 0.70 7.92 -14.95
N TYR A 250 1.04 8.85 -14.05
CA TYR A 250 0.58 8.85 -12.67
C TYR A 250 -0.96 8.97 -12.59
N ALA A 251 -1.55 9.89 -13.34
CA ALA A 251 -3.01 10.06 -13.41
C ALA A 251 -3.72 8.81 -13.96
N ALA A 252 -3.13 8.16 -14.98
CA ALA A 252 -3.65 6.89 -15.51
C ALA A 252 -3.63 5.77 -14.46
N PHE A 253 -2.57 5.68 -13.66
CA PHE A 253 -2.52 4.73 -12.55
C PHE A 253 -3.56 5.01 -11.49
N VAL A 254 -3.75 6.29 -11.09
CA VAL A 254 -4.80 6.70 -10.13
C VAL A 254 -6.19 6.34 -10.65
N ALA A 255 -6.51 6.69 -11.90
CA ALA A 255 -7.80 6.39 -12.51
C ALA A 255 -8.06 4.88 -12.60
N ALA A 256 -7.05 4.08 -12.93
CA ALA A 256 -7.13 2.62 -12.92
C ALA A 256 -7.40 2.07 -11.51
N PHE A 257 -6.78 2.64 -10.50
CA PHE A 257 -6.96 2.24 -9.11
C PHE A 257 -8.37 2.59 -8.59
N GLU A 258 -8.90 3.77 -8.95
CA GLU A 258 -10.27 4.17 -8.66
C GLU A 258 -11.28 3.24 -9.35
N GLU A 259 -11.07 2.94 -10.65
CA GLU A 259 -11.93 2.03 -11.42
C GLU A 259 -11.93 0.62 -10.82
N ALA A 260 -10.76 0.09 -10.45
CA ALA A 260 -10.63 -1.23 -9.81
C ALA A 260 -11.39 -1.28 -8.47
N THR A 261 -11.19 -0.27 -7.62
CA THR A 261 -11.86 -0.18 -6.31
C THR A 261 -13.37 -0.07 -6.46
N ALA A 262 -13.86 0.77 -7.39
CA ALA A 262 -15.27 0.91 -7.68
C ALA A 262 -15.87 -0.41 -8.23
N THR A 263 -15.13 -1.15 -9.05
CA THR A 263 -15.55 -2.44 -9.59
C THR A 263 -15.68 -3.49 -8.49
N ILE A 264 -14.71 -3.59 -7.56
CA ILE A 264 -14.81 -4.49 -6.40
C ILE A 264 -16.07 -4.20 -5.57
N ASN A 265 -16.33 -2.92 -5.30
CA ASN A 265 -17.48 -2.53 -4.48
C ASN A 265 -18.83 -2.76 -5.18
N ARG A 266 -18.86 -2.66 -6.51
CA ARG A 266 -20.07 -2.89 -7.33
C ARG A 266 -20.38 -4.38 -7.50
N ASP A 267 -19.33 -5.20 -7.68
CA ASP A 267 -19.47 -6.64 -7.96
C ASP A 267 -18.38 -7.44 -7.25
N LYS A 268 -18.64 -7.73 -5.97
CA LYS A 268 -17.72 -8.49 -5.13
C LYS A 268 -17.54 -9.93 -5.61
N ARG A 269 -18.57 -10.52 -6.27
CA ARG A 269 -18.48 -11.88 -6.82
C ARG A 269 -17.48 -11.95 -7.98
N ALA A 270 -17.61 -11.07 -8.97
CA ALA A 270 -16.65 -11.00 -10.07
C ALA A 270 -15.22 -10.70 -9.57
N ALA A 271 -15.09 -9.84 -8.56
CA ALA A 271 -13.80 -9.57 -7.94
C ALA A 271 -13.21 -10.78 -7.19
N ALA A 272 -14.04 -11.59 -6.52
CA ALA A 272 -13.63 -12.84 -5.89
C ALA A 272 -13.15 -13.88 -6.92
N GLU A 273 -13.80 -13.95 -8.09
CA GLU A 273 -13.37 -14.81 -9.21
C GLU A 273 -12.00 -14.40 -9.74
N VAL A 274 -11.75 -13.09 -9.89
CA VAL A 274 -10.43 -12.56 -10.27
C VAL A 274 -9.39 -12.94 -9.21
N TYR A 275 -9.69 -12.71 -7.92
CA TYR A 275 -8.78 -13.10 -6.85
C TYR A 275 -8.43 -14.58 -6.89
N LYS A 276 -9.43 -15.46 -7.00
CA LYS A 276 -9.23 -16.91 -7.08
C LYS A 276 -8.32 -17.31 -8.25
N ARG A 277 -8.58 -16.75 -9.42
CA ARG A 277 -7.80 -17.05 -10.64
C ARG A 277 -6.34 -16.59 -10.50
N MET A 278 -6.12 -15.37 -10.01
CA MET A 278 -4.78 -14.77 -9.96
C MET A 278 -3.93 -15.24 -8.77
N SER A 279 -4.55 -15.58 -7.66
CA SER A 279 -3.83 -16.05 -6.46
C SER A 279 -3.60 -17.57 -6.47
N GLY A 280 -4.41 -18.33 -7.21
CA GLY A 280 -4.39 -19.78 -7.15
C GLY A 280 -4.86 -20.35 -5.80
N THR A 281 -5.59 -19.56 -5.03
CA THR A 281 -6.07 -19.95 -3.70
C THR A 281 -7.00 -21.16 -3.75
N LYS A 282 -7.08 -21.91 -2.65
CA LYS A 282 -7.97 -23.09 -2.53
C LYS A 282 -9.40 -22.74 -2.18
N GLU A 283 -9.63 -21.53 -1.65
CA GLU A 283 -10.99 -21.07 -1.31
C GLU A 283 -11.91 -21.09 -2.53
N THR A 284 -13.16 -21.42 -2.27
CA THR A 284 -14.24 -21.22 -3.22
C THR A 284 -14.55 -19.74 -3.40
N VAL A 285 -15.22 -19.38 -4.49
CA VAL A 285 -15.70 -18.00 -4.70
C VAL A 285 -16.64 -17.58 -3.58
N GLU A 286 -17.47 -18.50 -3.07
CA GLU A 286 -18.41 -18.27 -1.98
C GLU A 286 -17.69 -17.95 -0.66
N GLU A 287 -16.61 -18.66 -0.34
CA GLU A 287 -15.80 -18.38 0.85
C GLU A 287 -15.12 -17.02 0.75
N LEU A 288 -14.55 -16.70 -0.42
CA LEU A 288 -13.93 -15.40 -0.66
C LEU A 288 -14.97 -14.26 -0.58
N LEU A 289 -16.13 -14.47 -1.20
CA LEU A 289 -17.24 -13.50 -1.17
C LEU A 289 -17.69 -13.22 0.27
N LYS A 290 -17.85 -14.28 1.09
CA LYS A 290 -18.17 -14.12 2.52
C LYS A 290 -17.14 -13.27 3.28
N MET A 291 -15.84 -13.44 2.98
CA MET A 291 -14.78 -12.61 3.59
C MET A 291 -14.85 -11.16 3.10
N MET A 292 -15.17 -10.94 1.82
CA MET A 292 -15.29 -9.60 1.24
C MET A 292 -16.56 -8.86 1.64
N GLU A 293 -17.60 -9.60 2.04
CA GLU A 293 -18.89 -9.07 2.52
C GLU A 293 -18.92 -8.80 4.02
N ASP A 294 -17.87 -9.20 4.76
CA ASP A 294 -17.74 -8.85 6.16
C ASP A 294 -17.84 -7.31 6.30
N PRO A 295 -18.77 -6.80 7.13
CA PRO A 295 -18.98 -5.35 7.30
C PRO A 295 -17.76 -4.62 7.83
N LEU A 296 -16.77 -5.34 8.36
CA LEU A 296 -15.49 -4.78 8.79
C LEU A 296 -14.46 -4.66 7.64
N VAL A 297 -14.78 -5.19 6.45
CA VAL A 297 -13.92 -5.14 5.27
C VAL A 297 -14.42 -4.06 4.31
N GLU A 298 -13.55 -3.11 3.99
CA GLU A 298 -13.85 -2.01 3.10
C GLU A 298 -12.71 -1.82 2.09
N TYR A 299 -13.03 -1.85 0.80
CA TYR A 299 -12.12 -1.45 -0.27
C TYR A 299 -12.34 0.03 -0.56
N THR A 300 -11.34 0.85 -0.27
CA THR A 300 -11.48 2.32 -0.33
C THR A 300 -10.13 2.99 -0.52
N LEU A 301 -10.12 4.12 -1.24
CA LEU A 301 -8.95 4.98 -1.35
C LEU A 301 -8.80 5.94 -0.15
N THR A 302 -9.82 6.03 0.71
CA THR A 302 -9.84 6.94 1.85
C THR A 302 -8.91 6.45 2.97
N PRO A 303 -7.86 7.20 3.33
CA PRO A 303 -7.00 6.86 4.47
C PRO A 303 -7.75 7.01 5.80
N LYS A 304 -7.74 5.97 6.66
CA LYS A 304 -8.41 5.95 7.95
C LYS A 304 -7.44 5.68 9.08
N SER A 305 -7.53 6.44 10.16
CA SER A 305 -6.74 6.27 11.41
C SER A 305 -5.22 6.29 11.21
N ILE A 306 -4.74 7.01 10.19
CA ILE A 306 -3.31 7.09 9.83
C ILE A 306 -2.51 7.77 10.95
N MET A 307 -3.08 8.85 11.52
CA MET A 307 -2.35 9.65 12.51
C MET A 307 -2.09 8.91 13.82
N LYS A 308 -2.95 7.97 14.24
CA LYS A 308 -2.69 7.10 15.41
C LYS A 308 -1.40 6.31 15.27
N THR A 309 -1.16 5.81 14.06
CA THR A 309 0.07 5.08 13.71
C THR A 309 1.28 6.01 13.74
N ALA A 310 1.18 7.19 13.12
CA ALA A 310 2.26 8.18 13.08
C ALA A 310 2.63 8.69 14.49
N GLU A 311 1.64 8.95 15.33
CA GLU A 311 1.83 9.38 16.72
C GLU A 311 2.58 8.34 17.55
N PHE A 312 2.19 7.07 17.43
CA PHE A 312 2.90 5.99 18.12
C PHE A 312 4.34 5.86 17.63
N MET A 313 4.56 5.87 16.29
CA MET A 313 5.91 5.76 15.71
C MET A 313 6.82 6.92 16.14
N ALA A 314 6.31 8.14 16.21
CA ALA A 314 7.05 9.30 16.73
C ALA A 314 7.36 9.15 18.22
N LYS A 315 6.39 8.69 19.01
CA LYS A 315 6.53 8.50 20.46
C LYS A 315 7.60 7.48 20.83
N VAL A 316 7.68 6.37 20.08
CA VAL A 316 8.71 5.33 20.33
C VAL A 316 10.02 5.59 19.58
N GLY A 317 10.15 6.73 18.87
CA GLY A 317 11.38 7.13 18.18
C GLY A 317 11.67 6.38 16.89
N THR A 318 10.69 5.68 16.31
CA THR A 318 10.85 4.97 15.03
C THR A 318 10.98 5.96 13.86
N ILE A 319 10.35 7.13 13.98
CA ILE A 319 10.46 8.25 13.02
C ILE A 319 10.96 9.50 13.75
N LYS A 320 11.78 10.28 13.05
CA LYS A 320 12.32 11.55 13.59
C LYS A 320 11.35 12.71 13.39
N GLU A 321 10.68 12.72 12.27
CA GLU A 321 9.73 13.74 11.88
C GLU A 321 8.32 13.16 11.84
N LYS A 322 7.40 13.79 12.57
CA LYS A 322 5.99 13.39 12.62
C LYS A 322 5.20 14.26 11.64
N PRO A 323 4.35 13.67 10.77
CA PRO A 323 3.46 14.45 9.92
C PRO A 323 2.47 15.24 10.80
N SER A 324 2.12 16.45 10.37
CA SER A 324 1.14 17.29 11.05
C SER A 324 -0.29 16.83 10.76
N SER A 325 -0.48 16.22 9.59
CA SER A 325 -1.76 15.73 9.09
C SER A 325 -1.55 14.47 8.24
N TRP A 326 -2.56 13.64 8.12
CA TRP A 326 -2.53 12.53 7.18
C TRP A 326 -2.30 13.00 5.72
N LYS A 327 -2.69 14.24 5.37
CA LYS A 327 -2.48 14.82 4.04
C LYS A 327 -1.01 15.03 3.70
N ASP A 328 -0.14 15.20 4.69
CA ASP A 328 1.30 15.31 4.46
C ASP A 328 1.88 14.01 3.89
N LEU A 329 1.27 12.89 4.26
CA LEU A 329 1.69 11.55 3.86
C LEU A 329 1.16 11.13 2.49
N PHE A 330 0.21 11.86 1.91
CA PHE A 330 -0.46 11.47 0.66
C PHE A 330 -0.34 12.56 -0.40
N PHE A 331 -0.40 12.17 -1.66
CA PHE A 331 -0.52 13.09 -2.78
C PHE A 331 -1.90 13.76 -2.81
N PRO A 332 -2.04 14.96 -3.43
CA PRO A 332 -3.27 15.74 -3.44
C PRO A 332 -4.51 15.04 -4.02
N ASN A 333 -4.34 13.99 -4.85
CA ASN A 333 -5.44 13.26 -5.46
C ASN A 333 -6.46 12.68 -4.46
N VAL A 334 -6.05 12.41 -3.21
CA VAL A 334 -6.95 11.91 -2.17
C VAL A 334 -7.30 12.95 -1.09
N HIS A 335 -6.80 14.19 -1.17
CA HIS A 335 -7.01 15.21 -0.14
C HIS A 335 -8.47 15.68 -0.02
N GLY A 336 -9.30 15.44 -1.03
CA GLY A 336 -10.75 15.70 -1.00
C GLY A 336 -11.55 14.64 -0.24
N LEU A 337 -10.93 13.49 0.10
CA LEU A 337 -11.60 12.42 0.84
C LEU A 337 -11.61 12.72 2.35
N GLN A 338 -12.56 12.09 3.07
CA GLN A 338 -12.70 12.25 4.53
C GLN A 338 -11.72 11.32 5.27
N GLY A 339 -10.43 11.54 5.06
CA GLY A 339 -9.35 10.79 5.71
C GLY A 339 -9.07 11.22 7.15
N SER A 340 -8.32 10.41 7.93
CA SER A 340 -8.01 10.68 9.34
C SER A 340 -6.65 10.11 9.80
#